data_7d60887c6fdc975e6bb04de4dd1c587c
#
_entry.id   7d60887c6fdc975e6bb04de4dd1c587c
#
_cell.length_a   1.000
_cell.length_b   1.000
_cell.length_c   1.000
_cell.angle_alpha   90.00
_cell.angle_beta   90.00
_cell.angle_gamma   90.00
#
_symmetry.space_group_name_H-M   'P 1'
#
loop_
_entity.id
_entity.type
_entity.pdbx_description
1 polymer ?
#
loop_
_entity_poly.entity_id
_entity_poly.type
_entity_poly.pdbx_seq_one_letter_code
_entity_poly.pdbx_strand_id
1 'polypeptide(L)'
;FAQTPQQELERLQQNYIQSFISNDDRMASLVELLSGIQPEMEISDQVVVELHQRYPFNVEKIAGYMETIREDGSWPDINYNDQKRSGWSVKEHADRVLGLAKLYRAEEGDCHWEPKLESVIHLALGYWFREKPVCKNWWYNQIGVPKTLGPAFLLMKEQLNPEEKEAAIEVMENAKFGMTGQNKVWL
;
A
#
# COMPACT_ATOMS: atom_id res chain seq x y z
N PHE A 1 -33.35 -2.15 5.54
CA PHE A 1 -32.52 -2.36 6.72
C PHE A 1 -31.23 -1.55 6.54
N ALA A 2 -30.86 -0.73 7.53
CA ALA A 2 -29.57 -0.01 7.51
C ALA A 2 -28.43 -1.03 7.64
N GLN A 3 -27.39 -0.87 6.83
CA GLN A 3 -26.18 -1.70 6.93
C GLN A 3 -25.46 -1.39 8.25
N THR A 4 -24.86 -2.41 8.84
CA THR A 4 -24.00 -2.20 10.02
C THR A 4 -22.68 -1.52 9.61
N PRO A 5 -22.00 -0.79 10.52
CA PRO A 5 -20.68 -0.20 10.21
C PRO A 5 -19.67 -1.22 9.66
N GLN A 6 -19.73 -2.46 10.13
CA GLN A 6 -18.88 -3.55 9.65
C GLN A 6 -19.18 -3.90 8.18
N GLN A 7 -20.45 -4.07 7.82
CA GLN A 7 -20.87 -4.34 6.44
C GLN A 7 -20.51 -3.19 5.49
N GLU A 8 -20.58 -1.95 5.97
CA GLU A 8 -20.16 -0.77 5.20
C GLU A 8 -18.65 -0.76 4.94
N LEU A 9 -17.84 -1.10 5.95
CA LEU A 9 -16.39 -1.20 5.82
C LEU A 9 -15.98 -2.31 4.85
N GLU A 10 -16.62 -3.47 4.92
CA GLU A 10 -16.41 -4.57 3.99
C GLU A 10 -16.76 -4.18 2.55
N ARG A 11 -17.88 -3.49 2.36
CA ARG A 11 -18.28 -2.96 1.05
C ARG A 11 -17.26 -1.96 0.50
N LEU A 12 -16.76 -1.04 1.33
CA LEU A 12 -15.73 -0.07 0.93
C LEU A 12 -14.44 -0.76 0.54
N GLN A 13 -14.02 -1.77 1.31
CA GLN A 13 -12.83 -2.56 0.98
C GLN A 13 -13.01 -3.27 -0.37
N GLN A 14 -14.12 -3.96 -0.59
CA GLN A 14 -14.40 -4.65 -1.85
C GLN A 14 -14.45 -3.68 -3.04
N ASN A 15 -15.13 -2.55 -2.91
CA ASN A 15 -15.17 -1.54 -3.96
C ASN A 15 -13.77 -1.00 -4.28
N TYR A 16 -12.92 -0.81 -3.26
CA TYR A 16 -11.56 -0.34 -3.47
C TYR A 16 -10.70 -1.40 -4.16
N ILE A 17 -10.80 -2.67 -3.76
CA ILE A 17 -10.15 -3.80 -4.43
C ILE A 17 -10.58 -3.85 -5.90
N GLN A 18 -11.87 -3.82 -6.18
CA GLN A 18 -12.42 -3.82 -7.54
C GLN A 18 -11.93 -2.64 -8.41
N SER A 19 -11.57 -1.52 -7.79
CA SER A 19 -11.09 -0.35 -8.53
C SER A 19 -9.70 -0.53 -9.17
N PHE A 20 -8.89 -1.46 -8.66
CA PHE A 20 -7.56 -1.74 -9.22
C PHE A 20 -7.38 -3.19 -9.71
N ILE A 21 -8.27 -4.10 -9.32
CA ILE A 21 -8.37 -5.45 -9.89
C ILE A 21 -9.46 -5.41 -10.96
N SER A 22 -9.10 -5.24 -12.20
CA SER A 22 -10.08 -5.24 -13.28
C SER A 22 -10.26 -6.65 -13.84
N ASN A 23 -11.41 -7.27 -13.58
CA ASN A 23 -11.95 -8.54 -14.12
C ASN A 23 -11.19 -9.84 -13.81
N ASP A 24 -11.97 -10.89 -13.48
CA ASP A 24 -11.54 -12.25 -13.14
C ASP A 24 -10.56 -12.89 -14.15
N ASP A 25 -10.70 -12.61 -15.44
CA ASP A 25 -9.79 -13.11 -16.50
C ASP A 25 -8.36 -12.56 -16.38
N ARG A 26 -8.17 -11.40 -15.76
CA ARG A 26 -6.85 -10.80 -15.56
C ARG A 26 -6.11 -11.39 -14.37
N MET A 27 -6.85 -11.76 -13.32
CA MET A 27 -6.27 -12.41 -12.13
C MET A 27 -5.77 -13.81 -12.44
N ALA A 28 -6.58 -14.63 -13.12
CA ALA A 28 -6.17 -15.97 -13.55
C ALA A 28 -4.88 -15.93 -14.39
N SER A 29 -4.75 -14.95 -15.29
CA SER A 29 -3.55 -14.78 -16.11
C SER A 29 -2.34 -14.28 -15.32
N LEU A 30 -2.52 -13.51 -14.23
CA LEU A 30 -1.41 -13.09 -13.37
C LEU A 30 -0.89 -14.26 -12.54
N VAL A 31 -1.79 -15.00 -11.92
CA VAL A 31 -1.45 -16.21 -11.13
C VAL A 31 -0.69 -17.19 -12.03
N GLU A 32 -1.15 -17.39 -13.26
CA GLU A 32 -0.47 -18.25 -14.24
C GLU A 32 0.92 -17.71 -14.62
N LEU A 33 1.05 -16.39 -14.80
CA LEU A 33 2.32 -15.74 -15.14
C LEU A 33 3.32 -15.78 -13.96
N LEU A 34 2.86 -15.46 -12.75
CA LEU A 34 3.70 -15.42 -11.55
C LEU A 34 4.03 -16.84 -11.02
N SER A 35 3.14 -17.82 -11.19
CA SER A 35 3.43 -19.21 -10.85
C SER A 35 4.49 -19.87 -11.75
N GLY A 36 4.69 -19.32 -12.96
CA GLY A 36 5.76 -19.69 -13.86
C GLY A 36 7.12 -19.07 -13.55
N ILE A 37 7.17 -18.05 -12.69
CA ILE A 37 8.41 -17.35 -12.31
C ILE A 37 9.02 -18.05 -11.09
N GLN A 38 10.08 -18.82 -11.32
CA GLN A 38 10.91 -19.35 -10.23
C GLN A 38 11.68 -18.18 -9.59
N PRO A 39 11.95 -18.22 -8.27
CA PRO A 39 12.65 -17.13 -7.56
C PRO A 39 14.05 -16.80 -8.13
N GLU A 40 14.59 -17.65 -8.99
CA GLU A 40 15.92 -17.55 -9.59
C GLU A 40 15.87 -17.15 -11.08
N MET A 41 14.68 -16.87 -11.63
CA MET A 41 14.53 -16.51 -13.04
C MET A 41 14.53 -15.00 -13.23
N GLU A 42 15.39 -14.49 -14.08
CA GLU A 42 15.30 -13.11 -14.59
C GLU A 42 13.95 -12.94 -15.32
N ILE A 43 13.15 -11.99 -14.85
CA ILE A 43 11.87 -11.63 -15.46
C ILE A 43 12.18 -11.06 -16.85
N SER A 44 11.70 -11.71 -17.92
CA SER A 44 11.93 -11.21 -19.26
C SER A 44 11.20 -9.87 -19.48
N ASP A 45 11.79 -8.97 -20.29
CA ASP A 45 11.22 -7.67 -20.63
C ASP A 45 9.78 -7.78 -21.16
N GLN A 46 9.45 -8.89 -21.80
CA GLN A 46 8.12 -9.14 -22.37
C GLN A 46 7.07 -9.40 -21.28
N VAL A 47 7.45 -10.10 -20.19
CA VAL A 47 6.60 -10.32 -19.01
C VAL A 47 6.37 -9.00 -18.28
N VAL A 48 7.40 -8.17 -18.13
CA VAL A 48 7.32 -6.84 -17.54
C VAL A 48 6.35 -5.94 -18.30
N VAL A 49 6.43 -5.91 -19.63
CA VAL A 49 5.52 -5.12 -20.48
C VAL A 49 4.07 -5.61 -20.34
N GLU A 50 3.86 -6.91 -20.28
CA GLU A 50 2.54 -7.51 -20.14
C GLU A 50 1.92 -7.23 -18.76
N LEU A 51 2.72 -7.28 -17.71
CA LEU A 51 2.32 -6.89 -16.34
C LEU A 51 1.95 -5.41 -16.27
N HIS A 52 2.74 -4.51 -16.85
CA HIS A 52 2.45 -3.07 -16.88
C HIS A 52 1.15 -2.73 -17.61
N GLN A 53 0.81 -3.48 -18.66
CA GLN A 53 -0.44 -3.27 -19.40
C GLN A 53 -1.68 -3.76 -18.64
N ARG A 54 -1.52 -4.75 -17.77
CA ARG A 54 -2.62 -5.39 -17.02
C ARG A 54 -2.91 -4.74 -15.68
N TYR A 55 -1.89 -4.17 -15.04
CA TYR A 55 -2.03 -3.62 -13.68
C TYR A 55 -1.78 -2.11 -13.68
N PRO A 56 -2.61 -1.34 -12.97
CA PRO A 56 -2.41 0.10 -12.80
C PRO A 56 -1.25 0.44 -11.84
N PHE A 57 -0.42 -0.55 -11.47
CA PHE A 57 0.77 -0.38 -10.66
C PHE A 57 1.93 -1.21 -11.23
N ASN A 58 3.14 -0.70 -11.06
CA ASN A 58 4.35 -1.35 -11.57
C ASN A 58 4.79 -2.47 -10.61
N VAL A 59 4.46 -3.72 -10.95
CA VAL A 59 4.76 -4.91 -10.14
C VAL A 59 6.26 -5.10 -9.94
N GLU A 60 7.08 -4.90 -10.99
CA GLU A 60 8.54 -5.01 -10.90
C GLU A 60 9.12 -4.01 -9.89
N LYS A 61 8.68 -2.75 -9.96
CA LYS A 61 9.06 -1.72 -8.99
C LYS A 61 8.68 -2.10 -7.56
N ILE A 62 7.51 -2.69 -7.37
CA ILE A 62 7.03 -3.13 -6.05
C ILE A 62 7.83 -4.35 -5.56
N ALA A 63 8.14 -5.31 -6.42
CA ALA A 63 9.01 -6.43 -6.09
C ALA A 63 10.40 -5.93 -5.63
N GLY A 64 10.96 -4.93 -6.30
CA GLY A 64 12.21 -4.27 -5.89
C GLY A 64 12.15 -3.64 -4.49
N TYR A 65 10.97 -3.21 -4.03
CA TYR A 65 10.81 -2.72 -2.65
C TYR A 65 10.96 -3.84 -1.63
N MET A 66 10.49 -5.06 -1.95
CA MET A 66 10.62 -6.22 -1.06
C MET A 66 12.08 -6.68 -0.90
N GLU A 67 12.91 -6.46 -1.93
CA GLU A 67 14.32 -6.85 -1.92
C GLU A 67 15.20 -5.84 -1.20
N THR A 68 14.80 -4.57 -1.21
CA THR A 68 15.63 -3.46 -0.72
C THR A 68 15.24 -2.95 0.67
N ILE A 69 14.14 -3.43 1.25
CA ILE A 69 13.73 -3.06 2.61
C ILE A 69 14.78 -3.54 3.63
N ARG A 70 15.08 -2.68 4.62
CA ARG A 70 16.00 -3.00 5.71
C ARG A 70 15.27 -3.74 6.85
N GLU A 71 16.04 -4.37 7.72
CA GLU A 71 15.51 -5.08 8.90
C GLU A 71 14.69 -4.20 9.85
N ASP A 72 14.95 -2.88 9.87
CA ASP A 72 14.17 -1.91 10.66
C ASP A 72 12.88 -1.45 9.98
N GLY A 73 12.62 -1.89 8.75
CA GLY A 73 11.46 -1.51 7.95
C GLY A 73 11.65 -0.24 7.11
N SER A 74 12.83 0.35 7.11
CA SER A 74 13.15 1.51 6.27
C SER A 74 13.67 1.09 4.88
N TRP A 75 13.66 2.03 3.92
CA TRP A 75 14.32 1.87 2.63
C TRP A 75 15.59 2.73 2.52
N PRO A 76 16.69 2.21 1.96
CA PRO A 76 17.98 2.90 1.89
C PRO A 76 17.97 4.15 1.02
N ASP A 77 17.07 4.24 0.07
CA ASP A 77 16.94 5.32 -0.90
C ASP A 77 15.98 6.42 -0.46
N ILE A 78 15.29 6.27 0.68
CA ILE A 78 14.44 7.30 1.27
C ILE A 78 15.23 8.09 2.31
N ASN A 79 15.25 9.42 2.15
CA ASN A 79 15.81 10.31 3.16
C ASN A 79 14.77 10.59 4.26
N TYR A 80 14.82 9.84 5.34
CA TYR A 80 13.91 10.00 6.49
C TYR A 80 14.17 11.27 7.31
N ASN A 81 15.33 11.93 7.12
CA ASN A 81 15.65 13.23 7.73
C ASN A 81 15.22 14.42 6.86
N ASP A 82 14.46 14.18 5.79
CA ASP A 82 14.01 15.24 4.88
C ASP A 82 13.10 16.24 5.61
N GLN A 83 13.48 17.53 5.55
CA GLN A 83 12.76 18.64 6.17
C GLN A 83 12.04 19.52 5.14
N LYS A 84 11.98 19.09 3.89
CA LYS A 84 11.33 19.85 2.81
C LYS A 84 9.83 19.97 3.06
N ARG A 85 9.28 21.13 2.72
CA ARG A 85 7.83 21.36 2.77
C ARG A 85 7.11 20.93 1.49
N SER A 86 7.84 20.68 0.42
CA SER A 86 7.32 20.18 -0.86
C SER A 86 8.26 19.10 -1.37
N GLY A 87 7.70 18.03 -1.96
CA GLY A 87 8.50 16.87 -2.36
C GLY A 87 9.15 16.17 -1.17
N TRP A 88 8.41 16.03 -0.06
CA TRP A 88 8.88 15.36 1.15
C TRP A 88 9.09 13.88 0.89
N SER A 89 10.38 13.45 0.90
CA SER A 89 10.79 12.11 0.49
C SER A 89 10.20 10.99 1.35
N VAL A 90 9.92 11.26 2.63
CA VAL A 90 9.34 10.26 3.54
C VAL A 90 7.93 9.82 3.12
N LYS A 91 7.22 10.65 2.32
CA LYS A 91 5.94 10.26 1.73
C LYS A 91 6.04 9.03 0.83
N GLU A 92 7.19 8.82 0.21
CA GLU A 92 7.47 7.63 -0.62
C GLU A 92 7.34 6.32 0.17
N HIS A 93 7.68 6.34 1.47
CA HIS A 93 7.46 5.18 2.33
C HIS A 93 5.98 4.77 2.38
N ALA A 94 5.09 5.73 2.61
CA ALA A 94 3.65 5.46 2.62
C ALA A 94 3.14 4.99 1.24
N ASP A 95 3.66 5.55 0.15
CA ASP A 95 3.30 5.14 -1.20
C ASP A 95 3.75 3.70 -1.50
N ARG A 96 4.91 3.28 -1.01
CA ARG A 96 5.40 1.90 -1.12
C ARG A 96 4.53 0.93 -0.32
N VAL A 97 4.17 1.28 0.91
CA VAL A 97 3.24 0.47 1.73
C VAL A 97 1.91 0.26 1.00
N LEU A 98 1.34 1.32 0.40
CA LEU A 98 0.11 1.18 -0.39
C LEU A 98 0.31 0.29 -1.62
N GLY A 99 1.43 0.43 -2.33
CA GLY A 99 1.76 -0.40 -3.48
C GLY A 99 1.86 -1.89 -3.11
N LEU A 100 2.56 -2.19 -2.01
CA LEU A 100 2.70 -3.55 -1.48
C LEU A 100 1.34 -4.13 -1.04
N ALA A 101 0.51 -3.34 -0.35
CA ALA A 101 -0.83 -3.75 0.08
C ALA A 101 -1.77 -4.03 -1.11
N LYS A 102 -1.66 -3.26 -2.20
CA LYS A 102 -2.40 -3.51 -3.44
C LYS A 102 -1.95 -4.82 -4.08
N LEU A 103 -0.64 -5.05 -4.16
CA LEU A 103 -0.09 -6.28 -4.70
C LEU A 103 -0.55 -7.49 -3.87
N TYR A 104 -0.48 -7.38 -2.54
CA TYR A 104 -0.96 -8.42 -1.63
C TYR A 104 -2.41 -8.84 -1.92
N ARG A 105 -3.30 -7.86 -2.12
CA ARG A 105 -4.71 -8.15 -2.45
C ARG A 105 -4.94 -8.60 -3.88
N ALA A 106 -4.09 -8.21 -4.82
CA ALA A 106 -4.16 -8.68 -6.20
C ALA A 106 -3.73 -10.15 -6.32
N GLU A 107 -2.90 -10.62 -5.40
CA GLU A 107 -2.37 -11.99 -5.35
C GLU A 107 -3.15 -12.92 -4.40
N GLU A 108 -4.28 -12.48 -3.85
CA GLU A 108 -5.12 -13.28 -2.95
C GLU A 108 -5.60 -14.56 -3.66
N GLY A 109 -4.90 -15.67 -3.39
CA GLY A 109 -5.08 -16.96 -4.03
C GLY A 109 -3.85 -17.86 -3.84
N ASP A 110 -3.45 -18.62 -4.82
CA ASP A 110 -2.39 -19.64 -4.70
C ASP A 110 -0.94 -19.11 -4.87
N CYS A 111 -0.64 -17.85 -4.55
CA CYS A 111 0.67 -17.28 -4.79
C CYS A 111 1.63 -17.47 -3.60
N HIS A 112 2.77 -18.09 -3.84
CA HIS A 112 3.82 -18.35 -2.83
C HIS A 112 4.58 -17.10 -2.34
N TRP A 113 4.27 -15.91 -2.88
CA TRP A 113 4.83 -14.62 -2.44
C TRP A 113 4.09 -14.02 -1.25
N GLU A 114 2.84 -14.44 -1.01
CA GLU A 114 1.95 -13.87 -0.01
C GLU A 114 2.58 -13.76 1.40
N PRO A 115 3.20 -14.79 1.99
CA PRO A 115 3.78 -14.68 3.32
C PRO A 115 4.96 -13.71 3.40
N LYS A 116 5.79 -13.61 2.34
CA LYS A 116 6.92 -12.67 2.29
C LYS A 116 6.41 -11.24 2.13
N LEU A 117 5.42 -11.04 1.27
CA LEU A 117 4.81 -9.74 1.00
C LEU A 117 4.13 -9.19 2.25
N GLU A 118 3.34 -10.01 2.96
CA GLU A 118 2.73 -9.68 4.23
C GLU A 118 3.78 -9.27 5.27
N SER A 119 4.83 -10.07 5.44
CA SER A 119 5.93 -9.76 6.37
C SER A 119 6.61 -8.42 6.05
N VAL A 120 6.83 -8.10 4.78
CA VAL A 120 7.41 -6.82 4.35
C VAL A 120 6.47 -5.65 4.67
N ILE A 121 5.17 -5.82 4.47
CA ILE A 121 4.18 -4.80 4.80
C ILE A 121 4.18 -4.51 6.31
N HIS A 122 4.14 -5.55 7.15
CA HIS A 122 4.22 -5.41 8.60
C HIS A 122 5.51 -4.71 9.05
N LEU A 123 6.64 -5.08 8.44
CA LEU A 123 7.94 -4.46 8.75
C LEU A 123 7.94 -2.96 8.42
N ALA A 124 7.43 -2.59 7.24
CA ALA A 124 7.33 -1.20 6.82
C ALA A 124 6.34 -0.40 7.68
N LEU A 125 5.18 -0.98 7.99
CA LEU A 125 4.20 -0.35 8.90
C LEU A 125 4.79 -0.18 10.31
N GLY A 126 5.51 -1.18 10.82
CA GLY A 126 6.20 -1.10 12.11
C GLY A 126 7.21 0.05 12.18
N TYR A 127 7.97 0.29 11.10
CA TYR A 127 8.82 1.46 10.99
C TYR A 127 8.01 2.76 11.09
N TRP A 128 6.95 2.89 10.28
CA TRP A 128 6.10 4.08 10.27
C TRP A 128 5.49 4.38 11.63
N PHE A 129 4.93 3.38 12.29
CA PHE A 129 4.27 3.52 13.59
C PHE A 129 5.26 3.88 14.71
N ARG A 130 6.48 3.37 14.64
CA ARG A 130 7.53 3.67 15.60
C ARG A 130 8.09 5.07 15.45
N GLU A 131 8.44 5.46 14.22
CA GLU A 131 9.09 6.73 13.92
C GLU A 131 8.12 7.91 13.85
N LYS A 132 6.85 7.67 13.58
CA LYS A 132 5.77 8.68 13.46
C LYS A 132 6.21 9.92 12.69
N PRO A 133 6.66 9.79 11.44
CA PRO A 133 7.27 10.88 10.71
C PRO A 133 6.28 12.02 10.45
N VAL A 134 6.71 13.26 10.71
CA VAL A 134 5.90 14.47 10.56
C VAL A 134 6.55 15.45 9.59
N CYS A 135 5.81 15.87 8.57
CA CYS A 135 6.25 16.90 7.64
C CYS A 135 6.00 18.30 8.20
N LYS A 136 6.88 19.28 7.88
CA LYS A 136 6.65 20.70 8.18
C LYS A 136 5.48 21.32 7.39
N ASN A 137 5.00 20.65 6.37
CA ASN A 137 3.80 21.03 5.62
C ASN A 137 2.59 20.20 6.13
N TRP A 138 1.64 20.89 6.73
CA TRP A 138 0.42 20.32 7.27
C TRP A 138 -0.35 19.43 6.28
N TRP A 139 -0.28 19.75 4.98
CA TRP A 139 -0.97 19.00 3.93
C TRP A 139 -0.57 17.52 3.93
N TYR A 140 0.74 17.22 4.07
CA TYR A 140 1.20 15.83 4.14
C TYR A 140 0.61 15.10 5.34
N ASN A 141 0.60 15.74 6.51
CA ASN A 141 0.17 15.13 7.75
C ASN A 141 -1.35 14.90 7.79
N GLN A 142 -2.12 15.85 7.27
CA GLN A 142 -3.58 15.88 7.41
C GLN A 142 -4.33 15.33 6.18
N ILE A 143 -3.68 15.29 5.02
CA ILE A 143 -4.28 14.83 3.76
C ILE A 143 -3.41 13.76 3.09
N GLY A 144 -2.16 14.06 2.77
CA GLY A 144 -1.32 13.22 1.94
C GLY A 144 -1.06 11.84 2.53
N VAL A 145 -0.69 11.76 3.81
CA VAL A 145 -0.44 10.49 4.51
C VAL A 145 -1.74 9.72 4.75
N PRO A 146 -2.81 10.31 5.34
CA PRO A 146 -4.07 9.60 5.52
C PRO A 146 -4.68 9.10 4.22
N LYS A 147 -4.63 9.88 3.15
CA LYS A 147 -5.11 9.49 1.81
C LYS A 147 -4.37 8.27 1.26
N THR A 148 -3.11 8.08 1.62
CA THR A 148 -2.29 6.96 1.14
C THR A 148 -2.37 5.76 2.07
N LEU A 149 -2.15 5.96 3.37
CA LEU A 149 -2.13 4.85 4.33
C LEU A 149 -3.53 4.32 4.68
N GLY A 150 -4.57 5.16 4.65
CA GLY A 150 -5.94 4.72 4.90
C GLY A 150 -6.39 3.57 3.99
N PRO A 151 -6.26 3.69 2.66
CA PRO A 151 -6.47 2.57 1.76
C PRO A 151 -5.57 1.35 2.05
N ALA A 152 -4.30 1.55 2.40
CA ALA A 152 -3.41 0.44 2.77
C ALA A 152 -3.92 -0.30 4.02
N PHE A 153 -4.31 0.43 5.06
CA PHE A 153 -4.92 -0.16 6.26
C PHE A 153 -6.22 -0.89 5.96
N LEU A 154 -7.04 -0.35 5.07
CA LEU A 154 -8.28 -1.00 4.64
C LEU A 154 -7.99 -2.32 3.91
N LEU A 155 -6.99 -2.36 3.04
CA LEU A 155 -6.58 -3.57 2.34
C LEU A 155 -6.03 -4.63 3.30
N MET A 156 -5.27 -4.21 4.30
CA MET A 156 -4.61 -5.09 5.27
C MET A 156 -5.41 -5.34 6.55
N LYS A 157 -6.67 -4.88 6.66
CA LYS A 157 -7.42 -4.85 7.93
C LYS A 157 -7.50 -6.20 8.66
N GLU A 158 -7.56 -7.32 7.93
CA GLU A 158 -7.64 -8.66 8.51
C GLU A 158 -6.26 -9.17 8.99
N GLN A 159 -5.18 -8.71 8.38
CA GLN A 159 -3.80 -9.08 8.69
C GLN A 159 -3.21 -8.22 9.81
N LEU A 160 -3.69 -6.98 10.00
CA LEU A 160 -3.20 -6.11 11.07
C LEU A 160 -3.51 -6.71 12.44
N ASN A 161 -2.50 -6.82 13.30
CA ASN A 161 -2.66 -7.18 14.70
C ASN A 161 -3.31 -6.04 15.51
N PRO A 162 -3.74 -6.26 16.78
CA PRO A 162 -4.41 -5.25 17.59
C PRO A 162 -3.60 -3.95 17.76
N GLU A 163 -2.30 -4.06 18.00
CA GLU A 163 -1.40 -2.93 18.20
C GLU A 163 -1.25 -2.10 16.91
N GLU A 164 -1.15 -2.76 15.78
CA GLU A 164 -1.10 -2.10 14.46
C GLU A 164 -2.43 -1.43 14.11
N LYS A 165 -3.56 -2.02 14.48
CA LYS A 165 -4.88 -1.42 14.30
C LYS A 165 -5.02 -0.13 15.11
N GLU A 166 -4.57 -0.11 16.37
CA GLU A 166 -4.56 1.09 17.19
C GLU A 166 -3.64 2.17 16.58
N ALA A 167 -2.43 1.81 16.17
CA ALA A 167 -1.50 2.73 15.54
C ALA A 167 -2.02 3.27 14.19
N ALA A 168 -2.71 2.44 13.41
CA ALA A 168 -3.36 2.86 12.16
C ALA A 168 -4.48 3.88 12.43
N ILE A 169 -5.28 3.69 13.48
CA ILE A 169 -6.30 4.65 13.90
C ILE A 169 -5.64 5.98 14.29
N GLU A 170 -4.56 5.97 15.08
CA GLU A 170 -3.80 7.17 15.45
C GLU A 170 -3.32 7.96 14.20
N VAL A 171 -2.85 7.26 13.18
CA VAL A 171 -2.48 7.89 11.90
C VAL A 171 -3.70 8.55 11.23
N MET A 172 -4.84 7.88 11.24
CA MET A 172 -6.07 8.37 10.60
C MET A 172 -6.73 9.53 11.37
N GLU A 173 -6.54 9.63 12.67
CA GLU A 173 -7.02 10.77 13.49
C GLU A 173 -6.39 12.11 13.08
N ASN A 174 -5.23 12.08 12.41
CA ASN A 174 -4.64 13.29 11.82
C ASN A 174 -5.42 13.81 10.59
N ALA A 175 -6.28 12.98 9.97
CA ALA A 175 -7.04 13.37 8.80
C ALA A 175 -8.07 14.47 9.13
N LYS A 176 -8.12 15.52 8.30
CA LYS A 176 -9.09 16.60 8.47
C LYS A 176 -10.06 16.68 7.29
N PHE A 177 -11.31 16.40 7.55
CA PHE A 177 -12.39 16.35 6.55
C PHE A 177 -13.09 17.71 6.33
N GLY A 178 -12.83 18.74 7.09
CA GLY A 178 -13.45 20.06 6.99
C GLY A 178 -12.75 21.07 6.08
N MET A 179 -11.91 20.62 5.18
CA MET A 179 -11.07 21.48 4.33
C MET A 179 -11.87 22.24 3.28
N THR A 180 -11.47 23.49 2.96
CA THR A 180 -12.08 24.34 1.94
C THR A 180 -11.25 24.38 0.67
N GLY A 181 -11.85 24.81 -0.45
CA GLY A 181 -11.14 24.97 -1.74
C GLY A 181 -10.74 23.66 -2.39
N GLN A 182 -9.62 23.67 -3.10
CA GLN A 182 -9.08 22.49 -3.82
C GLN A 182 -8.85 21.26 -2.93
N ASN A 183 -8.61 21.47 -1.64
CA ASN A 183 -8.36 20.37 -0.71
C ASN A 183 -9.59 19.48 -0.47
N LYS A 184 -10.81 19.95 -0.75
CA LYS A 184 -12.03 19.13 -0.69
C LYS A 184 -12.07 18.01 -1.74
N VAL A 185 -11.37 18.21 -2.84
CA VAL A 185 -11.34 17.26 -3.96
C VAL A 185 -10.38 16.10 -3.68
N TRP A 186 -9.49 16.25 -2.70
CA TRP A 186 -8.43 15.28 -2.39
C TRP A 186 -8.79 14.31 -1.26
N LEU A 187 -9.89 14.55 -0.57
CA LEU A 187 -10.44 13.71 0.49
C LEU A 187 -11.66 12.92 -0.03
#